data_95da44af814414978a8a1dfe99f938ff
#
_entry.id   95da44af814414978a8a1dfe99f938ff
#
_cell.length_a   1.000
_cell.length_b   1.000
_cell.length_c   1.000
_cell.angle_alpha   90.00
_cell.angle_beta   90.00
_cell.angle_gamma   90.00
#
_symmetry.space_group_name_H-M   'P 1'
#
loop_
_entity.id
_entity.type
_entity.pdbx_description
1 polymer ?
#
loop_
_entity_poly.entity_id
_entity_poly.type
_entity_poly.pdbx_seq_one_letter_code
_entity_poly.pdbx_strand_id
1 'polypeptide(L)' 'MKVSRDKIDIARANRCMTITELAEAYGVSRTRLNMILNQREVTVVCAGRLAKALGVDVSEIIEQ' A
#
# COMPACT_ATOMS: atom_id res chain seq x y z
N MET A 1 -1.43 11.53 5.58
CA MET A 1 -0.46 11.24 4.50
C MET A 1 -1.18 10.84 3.24
N LYS A 2 -0.70 11.31 2.11
CA LYS A 2 -1.23 10.89 0.81
C LYS A 2 -0.35 9.80 0.24
N VAL A 3 -0.98 8.67 -0.13
CA VAL A 3 -0.26 7.59 -0.79
C VAL A 3 -0.47 7.69 -2.29
N SER A 4 0.56 7.31 -3.04
CA SER A 4 0.50 7.29 -4.51
C SER A 4 0.13 5.88 -4.96
N ARG A 5 -1.01 5.73 -5.63
CA ARG A 5 -1.43 4.44 -6.16
C ARG A 5 -0.41 3.91 -7.17
N ASP A 6 0.13 4.81 -8.00
CA ASP A 6 1.12 4.42 -9.00
C ASP A 6 2.39 3.88 -8.35
N LYS A 7 2.88 4.55 -7.31
CA LYS A 7 4.06 4.10 -6.59
C LYS A 7 3.82 2.77 -5.88
N ILE A 8 2.62 2.59 -5.33
CA ILE A 8 2.22 1.31 -4.73
C ILE A 8 2.23 0.20 -5.78
N ASP A 9 1.68 0.47 -6.96
CA ASP A 9 1.65 -0.51 -8.03
C ASP A 9 3.05 -0.84 -8.53
N ILE A 10 3.94 0.15 -8.61
CA ILE A 10 5.35 -0.08 -8.97
C ILE A 10 6.01 -0.97 -7.92
N ALA A 11 5.79 -0.71 -6.64
CA ALA A 11 6.35 -1.53 -5.56
C ALA A 11 5.85 -2.96 -5.62
N ARG A 12 4.55 -3.16 -5.92
CA ARG A 12 3.99 -4.50 -6.11
C ARG A 12 4.62 -5.19 -7.31
N ALA A 13 4.78 -4.46 -8.41
CA ALA A 13 5.37 -5.01 -9.63
C ALA A 13 6.80 -5.49 -9.39
N ASN A 14 7.58 -4.73 -8.64
CA ASN A 14 8.95 -5.11 -8.30
C ASN A 14 9.03 -6.42 -7.52
N ARG A 15 7.97 -6.78 -6.82
CA ARG A 15 7.89 -8.01 -6.02
C ARG A 15 6.96 -9.06 -6.63
N CYS A 16 6.42 -8.80 -7.79
CA CYS A 16 5.43 -9.67 -8.43
C CYS A 16 4.27 -9.99 -7.47
N MET A 17 3.84 -8.97 -6.74
CA MET A 17 2.84 -9.12 -5.68
C MET A 17 1.45 -8.75 -6.19
N THR A 18 0.50 -9.66 -6.04
CA THR A 18 -0.90 -9.40 -6.40
C THR A 18 -1.57 -8.57 -5.30
N ILE A 19 -2.73 -7.98 -5.63
CA ILE A 19 -3.55 -7.26 -4.64
C ILE A 19 -3.95 -8.19 -3.48
N THR A 20 -4.26 -9.43 -3.78
CA THR A 20 -4.63 -10.41 -2.75
C THR A 20 -3.45 -10.66 -1.80
N GLU A 21 -2.25 -10.80 -2.35
CA GLU A 21 -1.04 -10.99 -1.54
C GLU A 21 -0.75 -9.76 -0.68
N LEU A 22 -0.94 -8.56 -1.23
CA LEU A 22 -0.77 -7.34 -0.45
C LEU A 22 -1.79 -7.26 0.69
N ALA A 23 -3.05 -7.63 0.42
CA ALA A 23 -4.09 -7.66 1.45
C ALA A 23 -3.73 -8.63 2.57
N GLU A 24 -3.23 -9.80 2.23
CA GLU A 24 -2.77 -10.79 3.21
C GLU A 24 -1.61 -10.25 4.05
N ALA A 25 -0.63 -9.64 3.40
CA ALA A 25 0.52 -9.07 4.10
C ALA A 25 0.13 -7.91 5.01
N TYR A 26 -0.84 -7.11 4.58
CA TYR A 26 -1.38 -6.02 5.40
C TYR A 26 -2.25 -6.54 6.55
N GLY A 27 -2.93 -7.66 6.34
CA GLY A 27 -3.78 -8.27 7.36
C GLY A 27 -5.26 -7.92 7.24
N VAL A 28 -5.74 -7.67 6.04
CA VAL A 28 -7.16 -7.34 5.78
C VAL A 28 -7.66 -8.11 4.57
N SER A 29 -8.98 -8.05 4.32
CA SER A 29 -9.56 -8.61 3.12
C SER A 29 -9.17 -7.77 1.90
N ARG A 30 -9.25 -8.37 0.73
CA ARG A 30 -9.01 -7.68 -0.54
C ARG A 30 -9.93 -6.47 -0.71
N THR A 31 -11.20 -6.63 -0.38
CA THR A 31 -12.18 -5.54 -0.46
C THR A 31 -11.78 -4.38 0.45
N ARG A 32 -11.39 -4.69 1.67
CA ARG A 32 -10.95 -3.67 2.63
C ARG A 32 -9.70 -2.95 2.14
N LEU A 33 -8.74 -3.70 1.58
CA LEU A 33 -7.53 -3.10 1.03
C LEU A 33 -7.86 -2.13 -0.10
N ASN A 34 -8.76 -2.53 -1.02
CA ASN A 34 -9.16 -1.64 -2.11
C ASN A 34 -9.78 -0.35 -1.59
N MET A 35 -10.57 -0.42 -0.52
CA MET A 35 -11.13 0.77 0.12
C MET A 35 -10.02 1.68 0.66
N ILE A 36 -9.03 1.09 1.30
CA ILE A 36 -7.87 1.85 1.83
C ILE A 36 -7.10 2.53 0.69
N LEU A 37 -6.84 1.80 -0.37
CA LEU A 37 -6.07 2.32 -1.51
C LEU A 37 -6.81 3.41 -2.28
N ASN A 38 -8.14 3.42 -2.22
CA ASN A 38 -8.95 4.45 -2.87
C ASN A 38 -9.04 5.73 -2.04
N GLN A 39 -8.62 5.72 -0.79
CA GLN A 39 -8.56 6.92 0.03
C GLN A 39 -7.35 7.75 -0.38
N ARG A 40 -7.54 9.05 -0.52
CA ARG A 40 -6.43 9.95 -0.83
C ARG A 40 -5.55 10.21 0.39
N GLU A 41 -6.20 10.28 1.54
CA GLU A 41 -5.50 10.51 2.81
C GLU A 41 -5.60 9.25 3.66
N VAL A 42 -4.46 8.80 4.17
CA VAL A 42 -4.40 7.70 5.13
C VAL A 42 -3.64 8.18 6.36
N THR A 43 -3.83 7.47 7.47
CA THR A 43 -3.08 7.79 8.68
C THR A 43 -1.61 7.45 8.49
N VAL A 44 -0.76 8.05 9.31
CA VAL A 44 0.68 7.76 9.32
C VAL A 44 0.92 6.27 9.55
N VAL A 45 0.16 5.68 10.47
CA VAL A 45 0.30 4.24 10.77
C VAL A 45 -0.13 3.39 9.57
N CYS A 46 -1.21 3.77 8.90
CA CYS A 46 -1.67 3.05 7.71
C CYS A 46 -0.60 3.09 6.60
N ALA A 47 -0.03 4.27 6.34
CA ALA A 47 1.03 4.41 5.35
C ALA A 47 2.24 3.54 5.70
N GLY A 48 2.63 3.52 6.95
CA GLY A 48 3.74 2.68 7.42
C GLY A 48 3.46 1.20 7.27
N ARG A 49 2.23 0.76 7.58
CA ARG A 49 1.83 -0.64 7.41
C ARG A 49 1.82 -1.07 5.95
N LEU A 50 1.36 -0.18 5.05
CA LEU A 50 1.40 -0.44 3.62
C LEU A 50 2.84 -0.61 3.12
N ALA A 51 3.72 0.31 3.52
CA ALA A 51 5.13 0.23 3.15
C ALA A 51 5.77 -1.05 3.66
N LYS A 52 5.49 -1.42 4.89
CA LYS A 52 6.01 -2.65 5.49
C LYS A 52 5.51 -3.90 4.73
N ALA A 53 4.24 -3.92 4.39
CA ALA A 53 3.66 -5.01 3.62
C ALA A 53 4.31 -5.14 2.24
N LEU A 54 4.65 -4.00 1.63
CA LEU A 54 5.33 -3.96 0.33
C LEU A 54 6.85 -4.19 0.43
N GLY A 55 7.40 -4.13 1.64
CA GLY A 55 8.84 -4.29 1.84
C GLY A 55 9.66 -3.10 1.37
N VAL A 56 9.09 -1.90 1.40
CA VAL A 56 9.76 -0.68 0.97
C VAL A 56 9.69 0.38 2.07
N ASP A 57 10.46 1.45 1.90
CA ASP A 57 10.38 2.61 2.77
C ASP A 57 9.09 3.38 2.46
N VAL A 58 8.48 3.97 3.48
CA VAL A 58 7.23 4.73 3.30
C VAL A 58 7.41 5.88 2.31
N SER A 59 8.59 6.48 2.25
CA SER A 59 8.88 7.55 1.30
C SER A 59 8.72 7.11 -0.15
N GLU A 60 8.77 5.82 -0.43
CA GLU A 60 8.64 5.28 -1.78
C GLU A 60 7.20 5.15 -2.25
N ILE A 61 6.23 5.31 -1.37
CA ILE A 61 4.81 5.14 -1.72
C ILE A 61 3.95 6.38 -1.45
N ILE A 62 4.51 7.43 -0.91
CA ILE A 62 3.75 8.65 -0.62
C ILE A 62 3.86 9.64 -1.78
N GLU A 63 2.79 10.43 -1.96
CA GLU A 63 2.80 11.56 -2.88
C GLU A 63 3.56 12.73 -2.26
N GLN A 64 4.32 13.37 -3.10
CA GLN A 64 5.06 14.56 -2.73
C GLN A 64 4.53 15.78 -3.47
#